data_adef3090c167920b6a6aab54b4e18efb
#
_entry.id   adef3090c167920b6a6aab54b4e18efb
#
_cell.length_a   1.000
_cell.length_b   1.000
_cell.length_c   1.000
_cell.angle_alpha   90.00
_cell.angle_beta   90.00
_cell.angle_gamma   90.00
#
_symmetry.space_group_name_H-M   'P 1'
#
loop_
_entity.id
_entity.type
_entity.pdbx_description
1 polymer ?
#
loop_
_entity_poly.entity_id
_entity_poly.type
_entity_poly.pdbx_seq_one_letter_code
_entity_poly.pdbx_strand_id
1 'polypeptide(L)'
;MDTSLDRRAIGMALGGWGLSLLLAGCAISDVRTDAAATAAGRMEGWSGRLSLQVDGVQAQGFAALFDLRGTSERGSLVLTSPIGSTLAELTWAPGEAVLRNGTETRRYESVDALLVAATGAAIPVRALFGWLDGRDEQVAGWQPDLQQIAQGRLRAVRTTPQPRADLRIVFERS
;
A
#
# COMPACT_ATOMS: atom_id res chain seq x y z
N MET A 1 25.30 -60.81 -49.37
CA MET A 1 26.75 -61.16 -49.37
C MET A 1 27.20 -60.59 -48.01
N ASP A 2 27.17 -61.45 -47.16
CA ASP A 2 28.17 -62.29 -46.46
C ASP A 2 28.68 -61.52 -45.23
N THR A 3 28.26 -62.04 -44.12
CA THR A 3 28.94 -63.00 -43.21
C THR A 3 30.09 -62.28 -42.45
N SER A 4 30.30 -62.40 -41.19
CA SER A 4 30.16 -63.48 -40.20
C SER A 4 30.58 -62.90 -38.85
N LEU A 5 29.90 -63.16 -37.77
CA LEU A 5 30.26 -64.06 -36.66
C LEU A 5 31.75 -64.16 -36.29
N ASP A 6 32.10 -63.80 -35.08
CA ASP A 6 32.71 -64.69 -34.06
C ASP A 6 32.82 -63.97 -32.72
N ARG A 7 32.35 -64.40 -31.71
CA ARG A 7 32.43 -65.39 -30.61
C ARG A 7 33.74 -65.36 -29.83
N ARG A 8 33.54 -65.36 -28.52
CA ARG A 8 34.40 -65.84 -27.40
C ARG A 8 35.29 -64.73 -26.80
N ALA A 9 35.46 -64.63 -25.51
CA ALA A 9 35.12 -65.44 -24.36
C ALA A 9 35.40 -64.65 -23.07
N ILE A 10 34.59 -64.91 -22.08
CA ILE A 10 34.91 -65.17 -20.66
C ILE A 10 36.06 -64.39 -20.02
N GLY A 11 35.74 -63.69 -18.94
CA GLY A 11 36.65 -63.23 -17.91
C GLY A 11 35.92 -62.68 -16.70
N MET A 12 35.62 -63.56 -15.74
CA MET A 12 35.20 -63.17 -14.37
C MET A 12 36.31 -62.45 -13.66
N ALA A 13 36.02 -61.36 -12.98
CA ALA A 13 36.73 -60.93 -11.79
C ALA A 13 35.80 -60.09 -10.90
N LEU A 14 35.67 -60.62 -9.72
CA LEU A 14 35.02 -60.04 -8.53
C LEU A 14 35.74 -58.78 -8.06
N GLY A 15 35.00 -57.84 -7.52
CA GLY A 15 35.63 -56.94 -6.56
C GLY A 15 35.04 -55.54 -6.50
N GLY A 16 34.44 -55.22 -5.40
CA GLY A 16 34.49 -53.86 -4.94
C GLY A 16 33.16 -53.15 -4.72
N TRP A 17 32.65 -53.28 -3.55
CA TRP A 17 31.68 -52.41 -2.93
C TRP A 17 32.04 -50.90 -3.08
N GLY A 18 31.16 -50.13 -3.60
CA GLY A 18 31.25 -48.68 -3.62
C GLY A 18 29.86 -48.09 -3.55
N LEU A 19 29.23 -48.14 -2.37
CA LEU A 19 27.96 -47.51 -2.06
C LEU A 19 28.22 -45.98 -1.96
N SER A 20 28.15 -45.28 -3.07
CA SER A 20 28.16 -43.82 -3.10
C SER A 20 26.72 -43.32 -2.99
N LEU A 21 26.28 -43.05 -1.77
CA LEU A 21 25.10 -42.23 -1.51
C LEU A 21 25.39 -40.80 -1.96
N LEU A 22 24.96 -40.43 -3.14
CA LEU A 22 24.77 -39.05 -3.55
C LEU A 22 23.47 -38.56 -2.91
N LEU A 23 23.57 -38.04 -1.71
CA LEU A 23 22.53 -37.17 -1.15
C LEU A 23 22.53 -35.89 -1.98
N ALA A 24 21.64 -35.83 -2.95
CA ALA A 24 21.27 -34.58 -3.57
C ALA A 24 20.67 -33.67 -2.49
N GLY A 25 21.47 -32.73 -2.02
CA GLY A 25 21.02 -31.65 -1.15
C GLY A 25 19.97 -30.84 -1.90
N CYS A 26 18.69 -31.01 -1.52
CA CYS A 26 17.67 -30.05 -1.89
C CYS A 26 18.07 -28.72 -1.27
N ALA A 27 18.43 -27.78 -2.13
CA ALA A 27 18.68 -26.43 -1.74
C ALA A 27 17.39 -25.83 -1.19
N ILE A 28 17.36 -25.65 0.12
CA ILE A 28 16.35 -24.85 0.82
C ILE A 28 16.68 -23.38 0.50
N SER A 29 16.25 -22.91 -0.65
CA SER A 29 16.43 -21.52 -1.06
C SER A 29 15.17 -20.66 -0.92
N ASP A 30 14.05 -21.23 -0.47
CA ASP A 30 12.77 -20.51 -0.48
C ASP A 30 12.31 -19.92 0.88
N VAL A 31 13.05 -20.18 1.95
CA VAL A 31 12.63 -19.69 3.29
C VAL A 31 13.04 -18.23 3.55
N ARG A 32 13.90 -17.64 2.70
CA ARG A 32 14.31 -16.25 2.90
C ARG A 32 13.40 -15.21 2.25
N THR A 33 12.61 -15.61 1.28
CA THR A 33 11.72 -14.68 0.56
C THR A 33 10.49 -14.35 1.39
N ASP A 34 9.95 -15.33 2.13
CA ASP A 34 8.78 -15.10 2.97
C ASP A 34 9.09 -14.33 4.27
N ALA A 35 10.29 -14.50 4.82
CA ALA A 35 10.73 -13.74 5.99
C ALA A 35 11.00 -12.27 5.65
N ALA A 36 11.47 -11.96 4.44
CA ALA A 36 11.65 -10.58 3.98
C ALA A 36 10.30 -9.91 3.65
N ALA A 37 9.33 -10.66 3.15
CA ALA A 37 7.96 -10.19 2.94
C ALA A 37 7.21 -10.01 4.26
N THR A 38 7.51 -10.81 5.29
CA THR A 38 6.92 -10.69 6.63
C THR A 38 7.62 -9.61 7.47
N ALA A 39 8.89 -9.29 7.15
CA ALA A 39 9.65 -8.20 7.76
C ALA A 39 9.46 -6.84 7.04
N ALA A 40 8.84 -6.81 5.88
CA ALA A 40 8.16 -5.63 5.35
C ALA A 40 6.98 -5.36 6.29
N GLY A 41 7.30 -4.72 7.43
CA GLY A 41 6.46 -4.58 8.61
C GLY A 41 5.03 -4.34 8.21
N ARG A 42 4.12 -5.02 8.88
CA ARG A 42 2.69 -4.72 8.81
C ARG A 42 2.57 -3.22 9.00
N MET A 43 2.52 -2.48 7.87
CA MET A 43 2.38 -1.04 7.90
C MET A 43 1.03 -0.79 8.56
N GLU A 44 1.07 -0.13 9.69
CA GLU A 44 -0.16 0.31 10.34
C GLU A 44 -1.03 1.01 9.31
N GLY A 45 -2.30 0.71 9.35
CA GLY A 45 -3.25 1.20 8.40
C GLY A 45 -4.57 1.57 9.04
N TRP A 46 -5.34 2.30 8.29
CA TRP A 46 -6.71 2.67 8.61
C TRP A 46 -7.58 2.38 7.40
N SER A 47 -8.71 1.77 7.65
CA SER A 47 -9.71 1.53 6.60
C SER A 47 -11.07 1.98 7.06
N GLY A 48 -11.95 2.30 6.11
CA GLY A 48 -13.30 2.74 6.45
C GLY A 48 -13.93 3.62 5.40
N ARG A 49 -14.61 4.68 5.83
CA ARG A 49 -15.29 5.62 4.95
C ARG A 49 -14.84 7.04 5.23
N LEU A 50 -14.56 7.77 4.18
CA LEU A 50 -14.29 9.20 4.25
C LEU A 50 -15.28 9.99 3.40
N SER A 51 -15.51 11.24 3.79
CA SER A 51 -16.17 12.25 2.96
C SER A 51 -15.43 13.57 3.08
N LEU A 52 -15.29 14.25 1.96
CA LEU A 52 -14.71 15.59 1.87
C LEU A 52 -15.73 16.48 1.16
N GLN A 53 -16.05 17.60 1.78
CA GLN A 53 -16.86 18.65 1.20
C GLN A 53 -15.97 19.89 1.05
N VAL A 54 -15.90 20.45 -0.13
CA VAL A 54 -15.16 21.69 -0.41
C VAL A 54 -16.16 22.71 -0.95
N ASP A 55 -16.31 23.83 -0.23
CA ASP A 55 -17.20 24.92 -0.63
C ASP A 55 -16.51 25.76 -1.72
N GLY A 56 -17.28 26.32 -2.66
CA GLY A 56 -16.75 27.22 -3.73
C GLY A 56 -17.71 27.37 -4.88
N VAL A 57 -17.25 28.00 -5.95
CA VAL A 57 -18.04 28.25 -7.17
C VAL A 57 -18.52 26.94 -7.82
N GLN A 58 -17.75 25.86 -7.60
CA GLN A 58 -18.17 24.49 -7.88
C GLN A 58 -17.99 23.71 -6.58
N ALA A 59 -19.00 23.73 -5.71
CA ALA A 59 -19.01 22.92 -4.50
C ALA A 59 -18.76 21.44 -4.87
N GLN A 60 -17.68 20.86 -4.38
CA GLN A 60 -17.33 19.46 -4.64
C GLN A 60 -17.55 18.64 -3.37
N GLY A 61 -18.43 17.67 -3.47
CA GLY A 61 -18.60 16.64 -2.45
C GLY A 61 -18.06 15.30 -2.96
N PHE A 62 -17.21 14.67 -2.16
CA PHE A 62 -16.64 13.38 -2.44
C PHE A 62 -16.85 12.45 -1.25
N ALA A 63 -17.25 11.21 -1.50
CA ALA A 63 -17.36 10.17 -0.47
C ALA A 63 -16.89 8.83 -1.05
N ALA A 64 -16.07 8.10 -0.29
CA ALA A 64 -15.53 6.81 -0.68
C ALA A 64 -15.27 5.92 0.53
N LEU A 65 -15.13 4.64 0.28
CA LEU A 65 -14.38 3.74 1.15
C LEU A 65 -12.89 4.00 0.94
N PHE A 66 -12.08 3.82 1.97
CA PHE A 66 -10.64 4.02 1.88
C PHE A 66 -9.88 2.92 2.59
N ASP A 67 -8.69 2.64 2.10
CA ASP A 67 -7.62 1.87 2.73
C ASP A 67 -6.36 2.71 2.69
N LEU A 68 -5.90 3.18 3.85
CA LEU A 68 -4.74 4.05 4.03
C LEU A 68 -3.66 3.27 4.76
N ARG A 69 -2.45 3.22 4.22
CA ARG A 69 -1.32 2.49 4.78
C ARG A 69 -0.05 3.32 4.78
N GLY A 70 0.80 3.08 5.77
CA GLY A 70 2.12 3.69 5.87
C GLY A 70 2.16 4.91 6.78
N THR A 71 2.92 5.90 6.37
CA THR A 71 3.17 7.14 7.11
C THR A 71 2.92 8.37 6.23
N SER A 72 3.00 9.56 6.81
CA SER A 72 2.93 10.81 6.04
C SER A 72 4.06 10.97 5.02
N GLU A 73 5.20 10.29 5.21
CA GLU A 73 6.35 10.38 4.31
C GLU A 73 6.31 9.33 3.21
N ARG A 74 5.77 8.14 3.50
CA ARG A 74 5.69 7.04 2.56
C ARG A 74 4.44 6.21 2.82
N GLY A 75 3.58 6.09 1.83
CA GLY A 75 2.35 5.36 2.02
C GLY A 75 1.56 5.14 0.75
N SER A 76 0.38 4.61 0.95
CA SER A 76 -0.62 4.39 -0.09
C SER A 76 -2.03 4.66 0.42
N LEU A 77 -2.88 5.12 -0.46
CA LEU A 77 -4.30 5.30 -0.22
C LEU A 77 -5.07 4.75 -1.41
N VAL A 78 -5.94 3.80 -1.15
CA VAL A 78 -6.90 3.29 -2.14
C VAL A 78 -8.28 3.85 -1.81
N LEU A 79 -8.92 4.43 -2.80
CA LEU A 79 -10.28 4.93 -2.71
C LEU A 79 -11.20 4.06 -3.55
N THR A 80 -12.27 3.58 -2.93
CA THR A 80 -13.22 2.65 -3.56
C THR A 80 -14.64 3.19 -3.43
N SER A 81 -15.43 3.05 -4.46
CA SER A 81 -16.85 3.39 -4.42
C SER A 81 -17.61 2.43 -3.50
N PRO A 82 -18.82 2.79 -3.01
CA PRO A 82 -19.65 1.89 -2.21
C PRO A 82 -20.02 0.57 -2.90
N ILE A 83 -19.95 0.53 -4.23
CA ILE A 83 -20.23 -0.67 -5.06
C ILE A 83 -18.96 -1.47 -5.39
N GLY A 84 -17.79 -1.12 -4.80
CA GLY A 84 -16.54 -1.87 -4.91
C GLY A 84 -15.63 -1.49 -6.08
N SER A 85 -15.94 -0.46 -6.86
CA SER A 85 -15.05 -0.02 -7.95
C SER A 85 -13.95 0.88 -7.40
N THR A 86 -12.70 0.64 -7.78
CA THR A 86 -11.58 1.53 -7.46
C THR A 86 -11.76 2.88 -8.14
N LEU A 87 -11.81 3.94 -7.36
CA LEU A 87 -11.94 5.32 -7.83
C LEU A 87 -10.58 5.94 -8.07
N ALA A 88 -9.65 5.71 -7.15
CA ALA A 88 -8.28 6.22 -7.24
C ALA A 88 -7.32 5.41 -6.38
N GLU A 89 -6.08 5.36 -6.80
CA GLU A 89 -4.95 4.84 -6.03
C GLU A 89 -3.88 5.91 -5.93
N LEU A 90 -3.47 6.23 -4.73
CA LEU A 90 -2.41 7.17 -4.44
C LEU A 90 -1.25 6.42 -3.81
N THR A 91 -0.04 6.70 -4.26
CA THR A 91 1.19 6.25 -3.61
C THR A 91 2.14 7.42 -3.48
N TRP A 92 2.87 7.50 -2.38
CA TRP A 92 3.83 8.57 -2.17
C TRP A 92 5.09 8.09 -1.46
N ALA A 93 6.17 8.80 -1.74
CA ALA A 93 7.47 8.70 -1.11
C ALA A 93 8.12 10.09 -1.10
N PRO A 94 9.21 10.33 -0.39
CA PRO A 94 9.91 11.61 -0.44
C PRO A 94 10.24 12.02 -1.88
N GLY A 95 9.75 13.21 -2.28
CA GLY A 95 9.98 13.79 -3.60
C GLY A 95 9.07 13.28 -4.73
N GLU A 96 8.15 12.35 -4.47
CA GLU A 96 7.24 11.85 -5.50
C GLU A 96 5.90 11.42 -4.91
N ALA A 97 4.82 11.77 -5.61
CA ALA A 97 3.51 11.18 -5.40
C ALA A 97 2.85 10.85 -6.73
N VAL A 98 2.15 9.72 -6.77
CA VAL A 98 1.50 9.20 -7.98
C VAL A 98 0.03 9.00 -7.70
N LEU A 99 -0.81 9.54 -8.55
CA LEU A 99 -2.25 9.30 -8.60
C LEU A 99 -2.57 8.45 -9.83
N ARG A 100 -3.27 7.35 -9.61
CA ARG A 100 -3.90 6.53 -10.66
C ARG A 100 -5.41 6.62 -10.54
N ASN A 101 -6.06 6.94 -11.64
CA ASN A 101 -7.52 6.99 -11.74
C ASN A 101 -7.93 6.32 -13.07
N GLY A 102 -8.42 5.09 -12.99
CA GLY A 102 -8.66 4.27 -14.17
C GLY A 102 -7.37 4.06 -14.98
N THR A 103 -7.37 4.53 -16.23
CA THR A 103 -6.19 4.43 -17.12
C THR A 103 -5.25 5.63 -17.00
N GLU A 104 -5.65 6.68 -16.30
CA GLU A 104 -4.85 7.89 -16.15
C GLU A 104 -3.87 7.78 -15.00
N THR A 105 -2.63 8.17 -15.21
CA THR A 105 -1.59 8.26 -14.18
C THR A 105 -0.99 9.66 -14.19
N ARG A 106 -1.01 10.32 -13.04
CA ARG A 106 -0.41 11.65 -12.84
C ARG A 106 0.64 11.59 -11.75
N ARG A 107 1.74 12.31 -11.93
CA ARG A 107 2.85 12.41 -10.98
C ARG A 107 2.93 13.82 -10.43
N TYR A 108 3.30 13.93 -9.15
CA TYR A 108 3.44 15.17 -8.40
C TYR A 108 4.71 15.10 -7.57
N GLU A 109 5.25 16.24 -7.19
CA GLU A 109 6.44 16.34 -6.34
C GLU A 109 6.21 15.96 -4.88
N SER A 110 4.95 15.97 -4.44
CA SER A 110 4.56 15.58 -3.07
C SER A 110 3.10 15.15 -3.02
N VAL A 111 2.73 14.43 -1.96
CA VAL A 111 1.34 14.07 -1.69
C VAL A 111 0.48 15.29 -1.39
N ASP A 112 1.02 16.33 -0.78
CA ASP A 112 0.28 17.56 -0.53
C ASP A 112 -0.07 18.28 -1.84
N ALA A 113 0.88 18.38 -2.78
CA ALA A 113 0.64 18.94 -4.11
C ALA A 113 -0.41 18.11 -4.89
N LEU A 114 -0.34 16.79 -4.78
CA LEU A 114 -1.34 15.89 -5.36
C LEU A 114 -2.73 16.16 -4.81
N LEU A 115 -2.87 16.26 -3.48
CA LEU A 115 -4.17 16.47 -2.85
C LEU A 115 -4.77 17.83 -3.19
N VAL A 116 -3.97 18.87 -3.26
CA VAL A 116 -4.43 20.19 -3.72
C VAL A 116 -4.96 20.10 -5.15
N ALA A 117 -4.23 19.44 -6.04
CA ALA A 117 -4.64 19.30 -7.44
C ALA A 117 -5.90 18.43 -7.59
N ALA A 118 -6.05 17.39 -6.79
CA ALA A 118 -7.17 16.44 -6.87
C ALA A 118 -8.45 16.95 -6.20
N THR A 119 -8.33 17.72 -5.11
CA THR A 119 -9.48 18.10 -4.26
C THR A 119 -9.75 19.60 -4.24
N GLY A 120 -8.85 20.43 -4.74
CA GLY A 120 -8.91 21.88 -4.60
C GLY A 120 -8.64 22.39 -3.18
N ALA A 121 -8.31 21.49 -2.25
CA ALA A 121 -8.07 21.83 -0.85
C ALA A 121 -6.71 21.28 -0.38
N ALA A 122 -5.93 22.11 0.32
CA ALA A 122 -4.71 21.66 0.96
C ALA A 122 -5.09 20.83 2.21
N ILE A 123 -5.04 19.51 2.09
CA ILE A 123 -5.25 18.58 3.20
C ILE A 123 -3.89 18.26 3.79
N PRO A 124 -3.63 18.55 5.07
CA PRO A 124 -2.31 18.36 5.67
C PRO A 124 -2.09 16.88 6.00
N VAL A 125 -1.44 16.13 5.10
CA VAL A 125 -1.26 14.68 5.24
C VAL A 125 -0.57 14.32 6.54
N ARG A 126 0.47 15.04 6.93
CA ARG A 126 1.17 14.80 8.19
C ARG A 126 0.24 14.91 9.40
N ALA A 127 -0.56 15.97 9.45
CA ALA A 127 -1.51 16.17 10.53
C ALA A 127 -2.64 15.14 10.49
N LEU A 128 -3.10 14.75 9.30
CA LEU A 128 -4.11 13.70 9.14
C LEU A 128 -3.67 12.39 9.82
N PHE A 129 -2.44 11.93 9.58
CA PHE A 129 -1.89 10.76 10.29
C PHE A 129 -1.85 11.00 11.80
N GLY A 130 -1.44 12.19 12.26
CA GLY A 130 -1.47 12.56 13.68
C GLY A 130 -2.87 12.49 14.28
N TRP A 131 -3.87 13.05 13.59
CA TRP A 131 -5.26 13.02 14.04
C TRP A 131 -5.84 11.61 14.09
N LEU A 132 -5.56 10.77 13.10
CA LEU A 132 -5.97 9.36 13.08
C LEU A 132 -5.35 8.56 14.25
N ASP A 133 -4.17 8.96 14.70
CA ASP A 133 -3.52 8.43 15.92
C ASP A 133 -4.02 9.07 17.22
N GLY A 134 -4.94 10.02 17.14
CA GLY A 134 -5.48 10.74 18.30
C GLY A 134 -4.56 11.85 18.82
N ARG A 135 -3.54 12.26 18.06
CA ARG A 135 -2.70 13.40 18.40
C ARG A 135 -3.32 14.69 17.87
N ASP A 136 -3.43 15.71 18.73
CA ASP A 136 -3.95 17.02 18.35
C ASP A 136 -2.86 17.86 17.63
N GLU A 137 -2.60 17.49 16.38
CA GLU A 137 -1.67 18.21 15.51
C GLU A 137 -2.27 19.54 15.08
N GLN A 138 -1.63 20.63 15.47
CA GLN A 138 -2.08 21.98 15.15
C GLN A 138 -1.65 22.37 13.73
N VAL A 139 -2.60 22.69 12.87
CA VAL A 139 -2.37 23.14 11.50
C VAL A 139 -3.15 24.40 11.23
N ALA A 140 -2.49 25.39 10.68
CA ALA A 140 -3.12 26.67 10.38
C ALA A 140 -4.38 26.50 9.50
N GLY A 141 -5.48 27.06 9.97
CA GLY A 141 -6.76 27.02 9.28
C GLY A 141 -7.58 25.76 9.48
N TRP A 142 -7.01 24.64 9.96
CA TRP A 142 -7.70 23.41 10.25
C TRP A 142 -8.05 23.28 11.73
N GLN A 143 -9.22 22.76 12.03
CA GLN A 143 -9.72 22.48 13.36
C GLN A 143 -10.18 21.02 13.42
N PRO A 144 -9.37 20.10 13.98
CA PRO A 144 -9.76 18.72 14.18
C PRO A 144 -10.70 18.60 15.38
N ASP A 145 -11.70 17.77 15.27
CA ASP A 145 -12.52 17.26 16.36
C ASP A 145 -12.15 15.80 16.62
N LEU A 146 -11.45 15.57 17.73
CA LEU A 146 -10.95 14.28 18.16
C LEU A 146 -11.79 13.64 19.28
N GLN A 147 -12.92 14.24 19.66
CA GLN A 147 -13.74 13.75 20.78
C GLN A 147 -14.21 12.31 20.60
N GLN A 148 -14.39 11.89 19.35
CA GLN A 148 -14.84 10.54 19.00
C GLN A 148 -13.76 9.68 18.33
N ILE A 149 -12.49 10.03 18.53
CA ILE A 149 -11.39 9.30 17.88
C ILE A 149 -11.28 7.86 18.38
N ALA A 150 -11.54 7.63 19.67
CA ALA A 150 -11.56 6.28 20.25
C ALA A 150 -12.68 5.40 19.70
N GLN A 151 -13.71 5.99 19.12
CA GLN A 151 -14.81 5.30 18.42
C GLN A 151 -14.57 5.23 16.88
N GLY A 152 -13.35 5.53 16.43
CA GLY A 152 -13.00 5.51 15.01
C GLY A 152 -13.67 6.63 14.21
N ARG A 153 -13.87 7.81 14.80
CA ARG A 153 -14.48 8.94 14.11
C ARG A 153 -13.62 10.19 14.24
N LEU A 154 -13.35 10.80 13.11
CA LEU A 154 -12.60 12.04 12.97
C LEU A 154 -13.40 13.02 12.13
N ARG A 155 -13.45 14.26 12.55
CA ARG A 155 -13.88 15.40 11.74
C ARG A 155 -12.82 16.48 11.79
N ALA A 156 -12.50 17.08 10.64
CA ALA A 156 -11.61 18.22 10.58
C ALA A 156 -12.18 19.28 9.63
N VAL A 157 -12.27 20.53 10.08
CA VAL A 157 -12.82 21.62 9.29
C VAL A 157 -11.76 22.66 9.03
N ARG A 158 -11.59 23.05 7.78
CA ARG A 158 -10.78 24.20 7.38
C ARG A 158 -11.68 25.37 7.04
N THR A 159 -11.48 26.49 7.73
CA THR A 159 -12.23 27.71 7.50
C THR A 159 -11.41 28.77 6.74
N THR A 160 -10.10 28.74 6.91
CA THR A 160 -9.14 29.64 6.24
C THR A 160 -7.87 28.88 5.85
N PRO A 161 -7.24 29.21 4.70
CA PRO A 161 -7.77 30.03 3.64
C PRO A 161 -8.96 29.38 2.92
N GLN A 162 -9.72 30.18 2.17
CA GLN A 162 -10.78 29.65 1.30
C GLN A 162 -10.18 28.76 0.20
N PRO A 163 -10.93 27.75 -0.30
CA PRO A 163 -12.29 27.37 0.08
C PRO A 163 -12.38 26.67 1.42
N ARG A 164 -13.52 26.78 2.11
CA ARG A 164 -13.80 25.98 3.31
C ARG A 164 -13.85 24.50 2.92
N ALA A 165 -13.30 23.65 3.80
CA ALA A 165 -13.35 22.19 3.62
C ALA A 165 -13.81 21.52 4.92
N ASP A 166 -14.65 20.49 4.81
CA ASP A 166 -15.16 19.66 5.91
C ASP A 166 -14.79 18.20 5.58
N LEU A 167 -13.82 17.64 6.29
CA LEU A 167 -13.36 16.27 6.18
C LEU A 167 -13.97 15.45 7.32
N ARG A 168 -14.61 14.34 6.97
CA ARG A 168 -15.17 13.39 7.94
C ARG A 168 -14.68 11.99 7.61
N ILE A 169 -14.20 11.29 8.62
CA ILE A 169 -13.68 9.93 8.51
C ILE A 169 -14.32 9.05 9.59
N VAL A 170 -14.79 7.89 9.18
CA VAL A 170 -15.16 6.78 10.07
C VAL A 170 -14.21 5.64 9.73
N PHE A 171 -13.46 5.13 10.70
CA PHE A 171 -12.35 4.23 10.43
C PHE A 171 -12.18 3.15 11.49
N GLU A 172 -11.48 2.11 11.09
CA GLU A 172 -10.91 1.05 11.92
C GLU A 172 -9.41 0.97 11.65
N ARG A 173 -8.63 0.56 12.65
CA ARG A 173 -7.21 0.23 12.47
C ARG A 173 -7.08 -1.18 11.93
N SER A 174 -6.23 -1.36 10.94
CA SER A 174 -5.97 -2.65 10.27
C SER A 174 -4.54 -3.13 10.52
#